data_d20b94e7734b0a6cd33e170cf394d5e5
#
_entry.id   d20b94e7734b0a6cd33e170cf394d5e5
#
_cell.length_a   1.000
_cell.length_b   1.000
_cell.length_c   1.000
_cell.angle_alpha   90.00
_cell.angle_beta   90.00
_cell.angle_gamma   90.00
#
_symmetry.space_group_name_H-M   'P 1'
#
loop_
_entity.id
_entity.type
_entity.pdbx_description
1 polymer ?
#
loop_
_entity_poly.entity_id
_entity_poly.type
_entity_poly.pdbx_seq_one_letter_code
_entity_poly.pdbx_strand_id
1 'polypeptide(L)'
;EDMAIINKGMSRRSFLGLTGSVAAVAGLGLTGCGGSSDSGSAASSTDSANRGGGVITAGSAYAPSSFDPASTGSAVGLGANWHVVEGLYGIDYHDYSTFNELATDDPKSVDDTTFEVTIRKGAKFSDGTEVTADDVVASYTACAASATYAPFFQPFESIEAKDASTVTVKTKVPNFSLLKDRLAIIRVTPATQTEEDRAKQPIGSGPWMYDSISDTEITLVPNPEYNGEYAAEDKKIQYSILTDPTARVTAQQEGSTLVMELVTADAVDQLESAGCKIDNVQGFGTRFIMFNVAKEPWNDVKVRQAVMYALDTEKMVSNTFAGLATAASCYLPKS
;
A
#
# COMPACT_ATOMS: atom_id res chain seq x y z
N GLU A 1 -2.78 14.44 31.56
CA GLU A 1 -1.73 15.44 31.37
C GLU A 1 -0.85 14.96 30.21
N ASP A 2 -1.02 15.64 29.11
CA ASP A 2 -0.12 15.80 27.96
C ASP A 2 0.60 14.57 27.36
N MET A 3 -0.14 13.77 26.62
CA MET A 3 0.46 13.09 25.47
C MET A 3 0.27 13.97 24.24
N ALA A 4 1.28 14.78 23.95
CA ALA A 4 1.37 15.52 22.72
C ALA A 4 1.55 14.51 21.57
N ILE A 5 0.52 14.26 20.84
CA ILE A 5 0.53 13.53 19.56
C ILE A 5 1.30 14.42 18.60
N ILE A 6 2.55 14.02 18.30
CA ILE A 6 3.33 14.62 17.21
C ILE A 6 2.74 14.04 15.91
N ASN A 7 1.69 14.68 15.45
CA ASN A 7 1.12 14.47 14.13
C ASN A 7 1.99 15.22 13.10
N LYS A 8 3.14 14.64 12.76
CA LYS A 8 3.91 15.01 11.55
C LYS A 8 3.79 13.84 10.61
N GLY A 9 2.93 13.99 9.61
CA GLY A 9 2.80 13.04 8.53
C GLY A 9 4.19 12.69 7.98
N MET A 10 4.56 11.43 8.08
CA MET A 10 5.73 10.91 7.41
C MET A 10 5.37 10.72 5.94
N SER A 11 5.94 11.52 5.07
CA SER A 11 5.87 11.29 3.63
C SER A 11 6.56 9.96 3.27
N ARG A 12 6.31 9.42 2.06
CA ARG A 12 7.04 8.25 1.53
C ARG A 12 8.56 8.38 1.72
N ARG A 13 9.11 9.59 1.62
CA ARG A 13 10.51 9.90 1.92
C ARG A 13 10.90 9.55 3.35
N SER A 14 10.00 9.69 4.32
CA SER A 14 10.30 9.40 5.73
C SER A 14 10.23 7.92 6.07
N PHE A 15 9.38 7.14 5.38
CA PHE A 15 9.30 5.70 5.56
C PHE A 15 10.56 5.00 5.03
N LEU A 16 11.04 5.40 3.86
CA LEU A 16 12.29 4.87 3.28
C LEU A 16 13.55 5.28 4.08
N GLY A 17 13.48 6.38 4.84
CA GLY A 17 14.56 6.84 5.72
C GLY A 17 14.67 6.09 7.06
N LEU A 18 13.66 5.33 7.48
CA LEU A 18 13.65 4.66 8.79
C LEU A 18 14.20 3.22 8.77
N THR A 19 14.30 2.61 7.60
CA THR A 19 14.75 1.20 7.46
C THR A 19 16.27 1.03 7.40
N GLY A 20 17.05 2.12 7.43
CA GLY A 20 18.52 2.09 7.32
C GLY A 20 19.33 1.86 8.60
N SER A 21 18.72 1.70 9.78
CA SER A 21 19.46 1.86 11.05
C SER A 21 19.77 0.57 11.84
N VAL A 22 19.49 -0.63 11.34
CA VAL A 22 19.67 -1.87 12.12
C VAL A 22 20.47 -2.94 11.37
N ALA A 23 21.67 -2.60 10.92
CA ALA A 23 22.62 -3.61 10.47
C ALA A 23 24.07 -3.19 10.68
N ALA A 24 24.51 -3.06 11.93
CA ALA A 24 25.95 -3.00 12.23
C ALA A 24 26.23 -3.37 13.70
N VAL A 25 26.15 -4.64 14.06
CA VAL A 25 26.97 -5.21 15.16
C VAL A 25 27.27 -6.68 14.84
N ALA A 26 28.33 -6.95 14.16
CA ALA A 26 29.15 -8.16 14.32
C ALA A 26 30.49 -8.00 13.60
N GLY A 27 31.52 -7.64 14.33
CA GLY A 27 32.89 -7.60 13.81
C GLY A 27 33.87 -7.18 14.89
N LEU A 28 34.11 -8.07 15.84
CA LEU A 28 35.21 -7.91 16.82
C LEU A 28 36.57 -8.16 16.16
N GLY A 29 37.39 -7.14 16.11
CA GLY A 29 38.81 -7.24 15.83
C GLY A 29 39.57 -6.31 16.73
N LEU A 30 40.26 -6.87 17.73
CA LEU A 30 41.18 -6.19 18.67
C LEU A 30 42.39 -5.65 17.93
N THR A 31 42.76 -4.37 18.19
CA THR A 31 44.15 -3.96 18.55
C THR A 31 44.18 -2.44 18.81
N GLY A 32 44.49 -1.99 19.98
CA GLY A 32 45.71 -1.38 20.45
C GLY A 32 45.78 0.14 20.45
N CYS A 33 45.66 0.73 21.66
CA CYS A 33 46.37 1.88 22.26
C CYS A 33 46.57 3.21 21.51
N GLY A 34 46.12 4.29 22.17
CA GLY A 34 46.95 5.53 22.27
C GLY A 34 46.19 6.85 22.08
N GLY A 35 45.84 7.54 23.20
CA GLY A 35 46.14 8.96 23.36
C GLY A 35 45.10 10.04 23.05
N SER A 36 44.59 10.65 24.13
CA SER A 36 44.31 12.10 24.35
C SER A 36 43.07 12.75 23.72
N SER A 37 42.11 12.99 24.60
CA SER A 37 41.25 14.18 24.82
C SER A 37 41.16 15.25 23.72
N ASP A 38 39.96 15.45 23.16
CA ASP A 38 39.36 16.79 23.16
C ASP A 38 37.83 16.71 23.07
N SER A 39 37.18 17.50 23.92
CA SER A 39 35.74 17.60 24.07
C SER A 39 35.16 18.54 23.01
N GLY A 40 34.44 17.99 22.09
CA GLY A 40 33.62 18.74 21.15
C GLY A 40 32.29 18.03 20.90
N SER A 41 31.22 18.52 21.52
CA SER A 41 29.84 18.10 21.18
C SER A 41 29.54 18.41 19.71
N ALA A 42 29.77 17.45 18.84
CA ALA A 42 29.20 17.43 17.51
C ALA A 42 27.99 16.49 17.53
N ALA A 43 26.82 17.06 17.41
CA ALA A 43 25.62 16.30 17.07
C ALA A 43 25.90 15.55 15.75
N SER A 44 26.20 14.27 15.87
CA SER A 44 26.48 13.39 14.77
C SER A 44 25.18 13.20 13.94
N SER A 45 25.10 13.89 12.83
CA SER A 45 24.20 13.59 11.74
C SER A 45 24.63 12.30 11.05
N THR A 46 24.37 11.15 11.68
CA THR A 46 24.64 9.81 11.11
C THR A 46 23.52 9.32 10.21
N ASP A 47 22.72 10.22 9.64
CA ASP A 47 21.52 9.86 8.88
C ASP A 47 21.72 9.79 7.35
N SER A 48 22.96 9.90 6.87
CA SER A 48 23.23 9.93 5.42
C SER A 48 24.01 8.75 4.87
N ALA A 49 24.49 7.83 5.71
CA ALA A 49 25.49 6.85 5.28
C ALA A 49 24.95 5.51 4.79
N ASN A 50 23.63 5.29 4.80
CA ASN A 50 23.06 3.99 4.38
C ASN A 50 21.79 4.11 3.51
N ARG A 51 21.67 5.17 2.75
CA ARG A 51 20.62 5.30 1.74
C ARG A 51 21.12 4.71 0.41
N GLY A 52 20.43 3.70 -0.05
CA GLY A 52 20.64 3.10 -1.36
C GLY A 52 21.62 1.93 -1.36
N GLY A 53 21.12 0.76 -1.61
CA GLY A 53 21.88 -0.46 -1.88
C GLY A 53 21.60 -1.64 -0.96
N GLY A 54 20.58 -1.58 -0.12
CA GLY A 54 20.13 -2.66 0.75
C GLY A 54 19.08 -3.58 0.13
N VAL A 55 18.70 -4.59 0.90
CA VAL A 55 17.54 -5.45 0.65
C VAL A 55 16.49 -5.13 1.70
N ILE A 56 15.30 -4.70 1.27
CA ILE A 56 14.15 -4.52 2.14
C ILE A 56 13.43 -5.86 2.25
N THR A 57 13.40 -6.45 3.45
CA THR A 57 12.69 -7.70 3.71
C THR A 57 11.40 -7.43 4.46
N ALA A 58 10.29 -7.98 3.96
CA ALA A 58 8.96 -7.82 4.55
C ALA A 58 8.30 -9.16 4.82
N GLY A 59 7.73 -9.34 6.02
CA GLY A 59 6.92 -10.51 6.37
C GLY A 59 5.46 -10.27 6.03
N SER A 60 4.93 -10.96 5.00
CA SER A 60 3.52 -10.89 4.64
C SER A 60 2.68 -11.95 5.34
N ALA A 61 1.52 -11.53 5.82
CA ALA A 61 0.55 -12.40 6.50
C ALA A 61 -0.34 -13.20 5.54
N TYR A 62 -0.31 -12.89 4.25
CA TYR A 62 -1.24 -13.40 3.28
C TYR A 62 -0.54 -14.14 2.16
N ALA A 63 -1.07 -15.33 1.81
CA ALA A 63 -0.64 -16.04 0.62
C ALA A 63 -1.13 -15.34 -0.65
N PRO A 64 -0.32 -15.30 -1.72
CA PRO A 64 -0.74 -14.73 -2.98
C PRO A 64 -1.84 -15.58 -3.62
N SER A 65 -2.84 -14.94 -4.21
CA SER A 65 -3.91 -15.63 -4.96
C SER A 65 -4.01 -15.15 -6.41
N SER A 66 -3.74 -13.89 -6.65
CA SER A 66 -3.69 -13.27 -7.98
C SER A 66 -2.95 -11.94 -7.86
N PHE A 67 -2.27 -11.56 -8.92
CA PHE A 67 -1.59 -10.26 -9.04
C PHE A 67 -2.27 -9.34 -10.07
N ASP A 68 -3.36 -9.76 -10.74
CA ASP A 68 -4.05 -8.91 -11.71
C ASP A 68 -4.55 -7.61 -11.06
N PRO A 69 -4.00 -6.43 -11.41
CA PRO A 69 -4.37 -5.16 -10.77
C PRO A 69 -5.83 -4.78 -11.01
N ALA A 70 -6.45 -5.33 -12.06
CA ALA A 70 -7.84 -5.02 -12.41
C ALA A 70 -8.87 -5.82 -11.60
N SER A 71 -8.46 -6.87 -10.88
CA SER A 71 -9.43 -7.77 -10.22
C SER A 71 -9.00 -8.29 -8.85
N THR A 72 -7.70 -8.22 -8.51
CA THR A 72 -7.19 -8.83 -7.28
C THR A 72 -7.72 -8.17 -6.01
N GLY A 73 -8.13 -9.01 -5.05
CA GLY A 73 -8.35 -8.64 -3.66
C GLY A 73 -7.27 -9.19 -2.72
N SER A 74 -6.21 -9.79 -3.27
CA SER A 74 -5.09 -10.32 -2.48
C SER A 74 -4.29 -9.19 -1.83
N ALA A 75 -4.20 -9.17 -0.51
CA ALA A 75 -3.49 -8.10 0.20
C ALA A 75 -2.01 -8.01 -0.22
N VAL A 76 -1.32 -9.15 -0.33
CA VAL A 76 0.09 -9.16 -0.79
C VAL A 76 0.21 -8.79 -2.27
N GLY A 77 -0.75 -9.20 -3.12
CA GLY A 77 -0.79 -8.80 -4.52
C GLY A 77 -0.98 -7.29 -4.67
N LEU A 78 -1.90 -6.69 -3.92
CA LEU A 78 -2.10 -5.24 -3.89
C LEU A 78 -0.85 -4.50 -3.38
N GLY A 79 -0.24 -4.98 -2.28
CA GLY A 79 0.96 -4.39 -1.71
C GLY A 79 2.15 -4.43 -2.65
N ALA A 80 2.42 -5.55 -3.31
CA ALA A 80 3.50 -5.67 -4.29
C ALA A 80 3.23 -4.84 -5.55
N ASN A 81 2.00 -4.87 -6.08
CA ASN A 81 1.60 -4.07 -7.24
C ASN A 81 1.74 -2.57 -7.01
N TRP A 82 1.60 -2.10 -5.76
CA TRP A 82 1.80 -0.70 -5.42
C TRP A 82 3.17 -0.16 -5.81
N HIS A 83 4.18 -1.00 -5.81
CA HIS A 83 5.54 -0.64 -6.21
C HIS A 83 5.79 -0.82 -7.71
N VAL A 84 5.04 -1.72 -8.35
CA VAL A 84 5.32 -2.18 -9.71
C VAL A 84 4.44 -1.50 -10.75
N VAL A 85 3.17 -1.26 -10.43
CA VAL A 85 2.17 -0.81 -11.40
C VAL A 85 1.69 0.58 -11.04
N GLU A 86 2.05 1.60 -11.83
CA GLU A 86 1.52 2.95 -11.67
C GLU A 86 0.06 3.03 -12.16
N GLY A 87 -0.71 3.95 -11.58
CA GLY A 87 -1.95 4.46 -12.16
C GLY A 87 -1.70 5.82 -12.82
N LEU A 88 -2.75 6.48 -13.29
CA LEU A 88 -2.67 7.91 -13.61
C LEU A 88 -2.33 8.71 -12.34
N TYR A 89 -2.92 8.32 -11.23
CA TYR A 89 -2.73 8.88 -9.90
C TYR A 89 -2.49 7.78 -8.88
N GLY A 90 -1.75 8.08 -7.84
CA GLY A 90 -1.58 7.25 -6.65
C GLY A 90 -2.39 7.78 -5.46
N ILE A 91 -2.52 6.97 -4.41
CA ILE A 91 -3.14 7.34 -3.14
C ILE A 91 -2.06 7.24 -2.05
N ASP A 92 -1.87 8.30 -1.27
CA ASP A 92 -1.08 8.22 -0.04
C ASP A 92 -1.95 7.63 1.08
N TYR A 93 -1.58 6.46 1.58
CA TYR A 93 -2.36 5.78 2.62
C TYR A 93 -2.21 6.38 4.03
N HIS A 94 -1.38 7.41 4.20
CA HIS A 94 -1.29 8.12 5.49
C HIS A 94 -2.44 9.09 5.68
N ASP A 95 -2.83 9.79 4.61
CA ASP A 95 -3.86 10.82 4.67
C ASP A 95 -4.94 10.66 3.59
N TYR A 96 -4.82 9.61 2.76
CA TYR A 96 -5.69 9.29 1.62
C TYR A 96 -5.72 10.38 0.55
N SER A 97 -4.75 11.29 0.52
CA SER A 97 -4.58 12.24 -0.56
C SER A 97 -4.12 11.54 -1.84
N THR A 98 -4.47 12.13 -2.98
CA THR A 98 -4.01 11.64 -4.28
C THR A 98 -2.81 12.44 -4.76
N PHE A 99 -1.87 11.77 -5.42
CA PHE A 99 -0.70 12.37 -6.07
C PHE A 99 -0.58 11.88 -7.51
N ASN A 100 0.22 12.57 -8.32
CA ASN A 100 0.43 12.20 -9.71
C ASN A 100 1.42 11.04 -9.81
N GLU A 101 1.09 10.05 -10.65
CA GLU A 101 1.99 8.96 -11.07
C GLU A 101 2.28 9.09 -12.56
N LEU A 102 1.50 8.46 -13.44
CA LEU A 102 1.62 8.62 -14.89
C LEU A 102 1.07 9.97 -15.40
N ALA A 103 0.12 10.57 -14.69
CA ALA A 103 -0.42 11.87 -15.06
C ALA A 103 0.59 13.01 -14.79
N THR A 104 0.67 13.98 -15.71
CA THR A 104 1.50 15.19 -15.53
C THR A 104 0.89 16.15 -14.54
N ASP A 105 -0.45 16.27 -14.55
CA ASP A 105 -1.21 17.27 -13.80
C ASP A 105 -2.54 16.68 -13.34
N ASP A 106 -3.30 17.44 -12.56
CA ASP A 106 -4.69 17.10 -12.22
C ASP A 106 -5.58 17.04 -13.47
N PRO A 107 -6.72 16.31 -13.43
CA PRO A 107 -7.63 16.24 -14.54
C PRO A 107 -8.09 17.62 -15.00
N LYS A 108 -7.83 17.98 -16.25
CA LYS A 108 -8.22 19.27 -16.84
C LYS A 108 -9.67 19.21 -17.28
N SER A 109 -10.52 20.06 -16.71
CA SER A 109 -11.91 20.19 -17.14
C SER A 109 -11.98 20.80 -18.55
N VAL A 110 -12.72 20.15 -19.43
CA VAL A 110 -13.13 20.63 -20.77
C VAL A 110 -14.53 21.22 -20.68
N ASP A 111 -15.43 20.55 -19.98
CA ASP A 111 -16.75 20.97 -19.58
C ASP A 111 -17.14 20.31 -18.24
N ASP A 112 -18.39 20.47 -17.80
CA ASP A 112 -18.84 19.98 -16.49
C ASP A 112 -18.77 18.45 -16.33
N THR A 113 -18.71 17.69 -17.44
CA THR A 113 -18.71 16.22 -17.44
C THR A 113 -17.51 15.61 -18.16
N THR A 114 -16.71 16.42 -18.85
CA THR A 114 -15.59 15.97 -19.67
C THR A 114 -14.27 16.50 -19.13
N PHE A 115 -13.32 15.58 -18.95
CA PHE A 115 -11.99 15.90 -18.41
C PHE A 115 -10.92 15.25 -19.28
N GLU A 116 -9.76 15.90 -19.35
CA GLU A 116 -8.57 15.37 -20.03
C GLU A 116 -7.45 15.15 -19.03
N VAL A 117 -6.73 14.03 -19.19
CA VAL A 117 -5.53 13.69 -18.42
C VAL A 117 -4.40 13.38 -19.38
N THR A 118 -3.26 14.04 -19.20
CA THR A 118 -2.06 13.87 -20.01
C THR A 118 -1.09 12.92 -19.32
N ILE A 119 -0.57 11.93 -20.06
CA ILE A 119 0.41 10.95 -19.59
C ILE A 119 1.82 11.58 -19.66
N ARG A 120 2.65 11.31 -18.67
CA ARG A 120 4.05 11.69 -18.57
C ARG A 120 4.83 11.22 -19.83
N LYS A 121 5.54 12.15 -20.46
CA LYS A 121 6.32 11.86 -21.66
C LYS A 121 7.43 10.85 -21.38
N GLY A 122 7.56 9.85 -22.26
CA GLY A 122 8.59 8.83 -22.18
C GLY A 122 8.38 7.83 -21.03
N ALA A 123 7.18 7.76 -20.46
CA ALA A 123 6.80 6.69 -19.54
C ALA A 123 6.84 5.35 -20.26
N LYS A 124 7.49 4.36 -19.65
CA LYS A 124 7.63 3.01 -20.19
C LYS A 124 7.29 1.96 -19.18
N PHE A 125 6.79 0.87 -19.65
CA PHE A 125 6.70 -0.36 -18.88
C PHE A 125 8.07 -1.00 -18.68
N SER A 126 8.17 -1.90 -17.71
CA SER A 126 9.43 -2.60 -17.38
C SER A 126 9.96 -3.51 -18.51
N ASP A 127 9.16 -3.81 -19.51
CA ASP A 127 9.57 -4.52 -20.73
C ASP A 127 10.12 -3.58 -21.82
N GLY A 128 10.16 -2.27 -21.56
CA GLY A 128 10.66 -1.23 -22.47
C GLY A 128 9.63 -0.66 -23.43
N THR A 129 8.39 -1.17 -23.46
CA THR A 129 7.32 -0.61 -24.29
C THR A 129 6.81 0.71 -23.72
N GLU A 130 6.40 1.64 -24.59
CA GLU A 130 5.87 2.95 -24.15
C GLU A 130 4.47 2.81 -23.56
N VAL A 131 4.21 3.57 -22.50
CA VAL A 131 2.87 3.69 -21.92
C VAL A 131 2.04 4.65 -22.75
N THR A 132 0.87 4.20 -23.19
CA THR A 132 -0.04 4.96 -24.04
C THR A 132 -1.42 5.15 -23.42
N ALA A 133 -2.21 6.03 -23.99
CA ALA A 133 -3.61 6.21 -23.61
C ALA A 133 -4.46 4.93 -23.85
N ASP A 134 -4.12 4.12 -24.85
CA ASP A 134 -4.81 2.85 -25.09
C ASP A 134 -4.58 1.85 -23.94
N ASP A 135 -3.44 1.85 -23.28
CA ASP A 135 -3.16 1.02 -22.11
C ASP A 135 -4.03 1.44 -20.91
N VAL A 136 -4.23 2.75 -20.74
CA VAL A 136 -5.14 3.29 -19.71
C VAL A 136 -6.58 2.85 -19.99
N VAL A 137 -7.04 2.95 -21.25
CA VAL A 137 -8.39 2.54 -21.66
C VAL A 137 -8.61 1.05 -21.46
N ALA A 138 -7.62 0.22 -21.82
CA ALA A 138 -7.67 -1.23 -21.63
C ALA A 138 -7.74 -1.58 -20.13
N SER A 139 -6.91 -0.95 -19.31
CA SER A 139 -6.88 -1.16 -17.85
C SER A 139 -8.19 -0.72 -17.19
N TYR A 140 -8.75 0.43 -17.59
CA TYR A 140 -10.09 0.86 -17.15
C TYR A 140 -11.16 -0.16 -17.52
N THR A 141 -11.15 -0.64 -18.76
CA THR A 141 -12.13 -1.61 -19.24
C THR A 141 -12.09 -2.89 -18.41
N ALA A 142 -10.89 -3.38 -18.10
CA ALA A 142 -10.72 -4.55 -17.24
C ALA A 142 -11.22 -4.30 -15.81
N CYS A 143 -10.90 -3.15 -15.21
CA CYS A 143 -11.39 -2.77 -13.88
C CYS A 143 -12.92 -2.62 -13.85
N ALA A 144 -13.51 -1.99 -14.87
CA ALA A 144 -14.95 -1.77 -14.95
C ALA A 144 -15.74 -3.07 -15.19
N ALA A 145 -15.11 -4.10 -15.75
CA ALA A 145 -15.68 -5.43 -15.90
C ALA A 145 -15.53 -6.31 -14.65
N SER A 146 -14.63 -5.95 -13.74
CA SER A 146 -14.34 -6.71 -12.52
C SER A 146 -15.44 -6.54 -11.47
N ALA A 147 -15.89 -7.64 -10.88
CA ALA A 147 -16.87 -7.59 -9.77
C ALA A 147 -16.32 -6.81 -8.55
N THR A 148 -15.02 -6.76 -8.37
CA THR A 148 -14.35 -6.04 -7.28
C THR A 148 -14.42 -4.53 -7.48
N TYR A 149 -14.15 -4.04 -8.70
CA TYR A 149 -13.97 -2.61 -8.94
C TYR A 149 -15.10 -1.93 -9.71
N ALA A 150 -15.95 -2.67 -10.45
CA ALA A 150 -17.07 -2.11 -11.21
C ALA A 150 -17.96 -1.10 -10.43
N PRO A 151 -18.27 -1.30 -9.14
CA PRO A 151 -19.06 -0.34 -8.37
C PRO A 151 -18.43 1.06 -8.28
N PHE A 152 -17.10 1.17 -8.30
CA PHE A 152 -16.39 2.44 -8.20
C PHE A 152 -16.51 3.27 -9.49
N PHE A 153 -16.77 2.64 -10.62
CA PHE A 153 -16.85 3.27 -11.94
C PHE A 153 -18.28 3.56 -12.41
N GLN A 154 -19.30 3.36 -11.57
CA GLN A 154 -20.69 3.69 -11.89
C GLN A 154 -20.90 5.16 -12.32
N PRO A 155 -20.19 6.16 -11.76
CA PRO A 155 -20.29 7.55 -12.20
C PRO A 155 -19.64 7.83 -13.56
N PHE A 156 -18.84 6.92 -14.11
CA PHE A 156 -18.17 7.11 -15.40
C PHE A 156 -19.11 6.76 -16.56
N GLU A 157 -19.06 7.56 -17.61
CA GLU A 157 -19.68 7.26 -18.90
C GLU A 157 -18.69 6.53 -19.80
N SER A 158 -17.51 7.12 -20.02
CA SER A 158 -16.41 6.51 -20.79
C SER A 158 -15.04 7.02 -20.36
N ILE A 159 -14.01 6.23 -20.68
CA ILE A 159 -12.61 6.66 -20.78
C ILE A 159 -12.14 6.27 -22.18
N GLU A 160 -11.65 7.23 -22.96
CA GLU A 160 -11.26 7.07 -24.34
C GLU A 160 -9.88 7.69 -24.61
N ALA A 161 -9.09 7.08 -25.48
CA ALA A 161 -7.86 7.69 -25.95
C ALA A 161 -8.18 8.85 -26.92
N LYS A 162 -7.75 10.06 -26.58
CA LYS A 162 -7.83 11.21 -27.48
C LYS A 162 -6.69 11.22 -28.47
N ASP A 163 -5.51 10.88 -27.99
CA ASP A 163 -4.28 10.67 -28.73
C ASP A 163 -3.38 9.70 -27.93
N ALA A 164 -2.16 9.43 -28.38
CA ALA A 164 -1.29 8.45 -27.73
C ALA A 164 -0.93 8.79 -26.28
N SER A 165 -1.02 10.06 -25.87
CA SER A 165 -0.60 10.54 -24.55
C SER A 165 -1.71 11.20 -23.74
N THR A 166 -2.93 11.29 -24.26
CA THR A 166 -4.04 11.98 -23.61
C THR A 166 -5.27 11.08 -23.58
N VAL A 167 -5.84 10.90 -22.40
CA VAL A 167 -7.14 10.26 -22.22
C VAL A 167 -8.22 11.31 -21.98
N THR A 168 -9.40 11.09 -22.56
CA THR A 168 -10.62 11.83 -22.26
C THR A 168 -11.49 10.99 -21.35
N VAL A 169 -11.88 11.55 -20.22
CA VAL A 169 -12.76 10.94 -19.23
C VAL A 169 -14.10 11.65 -19.26
N LYS A 170 -15.19 10.91 -19.46
CA LYS A 170 -16.56 11.43 -19.35
C LYS A 170 -17.26 10.84 -18.14
N THR A 171 -17.93 11.71 -17.39
CA THR A 171 -18.71 11.34 -16.21
C THR A 171 -20.19 11.61 -16.40
N LYS A 172 -21.03 10.78 -15.79
CA LYS A 172 -22.50 10.96 -15.74
C LYS A 172 -22.93 12.06 -14.77
N VAL A 173 -22.01 12.42 -13.85
CA VAL A 173 -22.26 13.40 -12.79
C VAL A 173 -21.45 14.64 -13.10
N PRO A 174 -22.07 15.83 -13.24
CA PRO A 174 -21.33 17.06 -13.44
C PRO A 174 -20.40 17.40 -12.28
N ASN A 175 -19.22 17.90 -12.58
CA ASN A 175 -18.20 18.33 -11.60
C ASN A 175 -17.91 17.25 -10.54
N PHE A 176 -17.71 15.99 -10.98
CA PHE A 176 -17.54 14.84 -10.12
C PHE A 176 -16.29 14.98 -9.21
N SER A 177 -16.49 15.33 -7.96
CA SER A 177 -15.42 15.67 -7.00
C SER A 177 -14.48 14.54 -6.67
N LEU A 178 -14.91 13.27 -6.81
CA LEU A 178 -14.08 12.09 -6.55
C LEU A 178 -13.41 11.55 -7.83
N LEU A 179 -13.31 12.35 -8.89
CA LEU A 179 -12.76 11.90 -10.17
C LEU A 179 -11.34 11.38 -10.03
N LYS A 180 -10.47 12.15 -9.39
CA LYS A 180 -9.05 11.79 -9.21
C LYS A 180 -8.90 10.54 -8.36
N ASP A 181 -9.67 10.42 -7.27
CA ASP A 181 -9.67 9.24 -6.39
C ASP A 181 -10.09 7.98 -7.14
N ARG A 182 -11.08 8.09 -8.05
CA ARG A 182 -11.53 6.94 -8.85
C ARG A 182 -10.52 6.57 -9.93
N LEU A 183 -9.88 7.55 -10.55
CA LEU A 183 -8.80 7.29 -11.51
C LEU A 183 -7.58 6.65 -10.85
N ALA A 184 -7.30 6.93 -9.58
CA ALA A 184 -6.22 6.32 -8.82
C ALA A 184 -6.40 4.80 -8.55
N ILE A 185 -7.63 4.27 -8.70
CA ILE A 185 -7.89 2.84 -8.59
C ILE A 185 -7.39 2.07 -9.82
N ILE A 186 -7.35 2.73 -10.99
CA ILE A 186 -6.94 2.10 -12.26
C ILE A 186 -5.42 1.99 -12.26
N ARG A 187 -4.92 0.76 -12.18
CA ARG A 187 -3.50 0.45 -12.33
C ARG A 187 -3.22 0.04 -13.77
N VAL A 188 -2.28 0.73 -14.41
CA VAL A 188 -2.06 0.64 -15.86
C VAL A 188 -1.07 -0.46 -16.19
N THR A 189 -1.50 -1.40 -17.02
CA THR A 189 -0.68 -2.48 -17.58
C THR A 189 -0.76 -2.44 -19.11
N PRO A 190 0.20 -3.05 -19.83
CA PRO A 190 0.12 -3.11 -21.30
C PRO A 190 -1.21 -3.68 -21.78
N ALA A 191 -1.85 -3.03 -22.74
CA ALA A 191 -3.11 -3.49 -23.35
C ALA A 191 -2.97 -4.88 -24.01
N THR A 192 -1.75 -5.27 -24.34
CA THR A 192 -1.42 -6.58 -24.92
C THR A 192 -1.32 -7.69 -23.89
N GLN A 193 -1.20 -7.38 -22.60
CA GLN A 193 -1.09 -8.37 -21.53
C GLN A 193 -2.46 -8.96 -21.21
N THR A 194 -2.58 -10.29 -21.29
CA THR A 194 -3.83 -10.99 -20.98
C THR A 194 -4.14 -10.97 -19.48
N GLU A 195 -5.40 -11.22 -19.10
CA GLU A 195 -5.80 -11.37 -17.69
C GLU A 195 -5.00 -12.49 -16.99
N GLU A 196 -4.80 -13.63 -17.67
CA GLU A 196 -4.03 -14.75 -17.13
C GLU A 196 -2.57 -14.36 -16.85
N ASP A 197 -1.95 -13.59 -17.75
CA ASP A 197 -0.56 -13.14 -17.58
C ASP A 197 -0.48 -12.11 -16.45
N ARG A 198 -1.42 -11.16 -16.37
CA ARG A 198 -1.49 -10.20 -15.26
C ARG A 198 -1.72 -10.87 -13.92
N ALA A 199 -2.54 -11.93 -13.89
CA ALA A 199 -2.78 -12.68 -12.66
C ALA A 199 -1.55 -13.38 -12.12
N LYS A 200 -0.62 -13.78 -13.00
CA LYS A 200 0.67 -14.41 -12.65
C LYS A 200 1.73 -13.36 -12.31
N GLN A 201 1.95 -12.41 -13.19
CA GLN A 201 2.99 -11.38 -13.06
C GLN A 201 2.64 -10.17 -13.94
N PRO A 202 2.04 -9.10 -13.39
CA PRO A 202 1.75 -7.92 -14.16
C PRO A 202 3.03 -7.17 -14.53
N ILE A 203 3.04 -6.64 -15.75
CA ILE A 203 4.05 -5.70 -16.22
C ILE A 203 3.57 -4.30 -15.85
N GLY A 204 4.40 -3.53 -15.19
CA GLY A 204 4.07 -2.17 -14.77
C GLY A 204 5.13 -1.16 -15.17
N SER A 205 4.82 0.11 -14.99
CA SER A 205 5.70 1.25 -15.24
C SER A 205 6.29 1.86 -13.96
N GLY A 206 6.04 1.23 -12.82
CA GLY A 206 6.48 1.71 -11.51
C GLY A 206 7.99 1.64 -11.29
N PRO A 207 8.47 2.18 -10.14
CA PRO A 207 9.91 2.21 -9.80
C PRO A 207 10.51 0.81 -9.59
N TRP A 208 9.70 -0.20 -9.37
CA TRP A 208 10.10 -1.58 -9.18
C TRP A 208 9.46 -2.48 -10.25
N MET A 209 10.05 -3.65 -10.47
CA MET A 209 9.47 -4.71 -11.30
C MET A 209 9.61 -6.05 -10.61
N TYR A 210 8.74 -6.99 -10.92
CA TYR A 210 8.83 -8.36 -10.44
C TYR A 210 10.05 -9.06 -11.03
N ASP A 211 10.88 -9.63 -10.15
CA ASP A 211 11.96 -10.56 -10.50
C ASP A 211 11.48 -12.01 -10.39
N SER A 212 10.81 -12.35 -9.27
CA SER A 212 10.24 -13.68 -9.06
C SER A 212 9.02 -13.66 -8.16
N ILE A 213 8.12 -14.61 -8.40
CA ILE A 213 6.92 -14.85 -7.60
C ILE A 213 6.83 -16.35 -7.33
N SER A 214 6.67 -16.71 -6.04
CA SER A 214 6.40 -18.07 -5.57
C SER A 214 5.39 -18.05 -4.43
N ASP A 215 4.95 -19.21 -3.97
CA ASP A 215 4.02 -19.33 -2.83
C ASP A 215 4.66 -18.89 -1.50
N THR A 216 5.97 -18.81 -1.42
CA THR A 216 6.72 -18.50 -0.19
C THR A 216 7.46 -17.17 -0.25
N GLU A 217 7.70 -16.63 -1.44
CA GLU A 217 8.50 -15.41 -1.61
C GLU A 217 8.10 -14.64 -2.87
N ILE A 218 8.08 -13.32 -2.76
CA ILE A 218 7.96 -12.40 -3.90
C ILE A 218 9.16 -11.48 -3.86
N THR A 219 9.85 -11.35 -4.99
CA THR A 219 11.01 -10.48 -5.13
C THR A 219 10.75 -9.39 -6.14
N LEU A 220 11.05 -8.15 -5.77
CA LEU A 220 11.04 -6.99 -6.65
C LEU A 220 12.46 -6.43 -6.77
N VAL A 221 12.81 -5.98 -7.98
CA VAL A 221 14.07 -5.30 -8.31
C VAL A 221 13.78 -3.94 -8.94
N PRO A 222 14.74 -2.99 -8.91
CA PRO A 222 14.56 -1.69 -9.56
C PRO A 222 14.20 -1.83 -11.04
N ASN A 223 13.22 -1.04 -11.47
CA ASN A 223 12.85 -0.94 -12.88
C ASN A 223 13.78 0.07 -13.61
N PRO A 224 14.65 -0.35 -14.53
CA PRO A 224 15.59 0.53 -15.22
C PRO A 224 14.90 1.50 -16.21
N GLU A 225 13.67 1.20 -16.62
CA GLU A 225 12.89 2.04 -17.55
C GLU A 225 12.08 3.13 -16.82
N TYR A 226 12.08 3.13 -15.49
CA TYR A 226 11.31 4.11 -14.71
C TYR A 226 11.87 5.52 -14.85
N ASN A 227 11.00 6.47 -15.23
CA ASN A 227 11.35 7.88 -15.41
C ASN A 227 10.51 8.84 -14.55
N GLY A 228 9.83 8.32 -13.52
CA GLY A 228 9.05 9.11 -12.58
C GLY A 228 9.88 9.69 -11.43
N GLU A 229 9.20 10.31 -10.47
CA GLU A 229 9.83 11.03 -9.36
C GLU A 229 10.42 10.10 -8.28
N TYR A 230 9.86 8.88 -8.13
CA TYR A 230 10.14 8.00 -6.99
C TYR A 230 10.96 6.77 -7.38
N ALA A 231 12.14 7.00 -8.00
CA ALA A 231 13.03 5.91 -8.39
C ALA A 231 13.42 5.03 -7.18
N ALA A 232 13.60 3.73 -7.43
CA ALA A 232 14.05 2.79 -6.42
C ALA A 232 15.47 3.15 -5.92
N GLU A 233 15.64 3.29 -4.61
CA GLU A 233 16.93 3.61 -3.99
C GLU A 233 17.65 2.34 -3.49
N ASP A 234 16.92 1.26 -3.20
CA ASP A 234 17.45 -0.02 -2.75
C ASP A 234 17.58 -1.03 -3.89
N LYS A 235 18.30 -2.12 -3.65
CA LYS A 235 18.57 -3.16 -4.65
C LYS A 235 17.43 -4.14 -4.83
N LYS A 236 16.64 -4.38 -3.78
CA LYS A 236 15.63 -5.44 -3.75
C LYS A 236 14.59 -5.15 -2.68
N ILE A 237 13.33 -5.48 -2.99
CA ILE A 237 12.29 -5.74 -1.99
C ILE A 237 11.97 -7.23 -2.03
N GLN A 238 11.96 -7.86 -0.86
CA GLN A 238 11.67 -9.28 -0.71
C GLN A 238 10.53 -9.47 0.28
N TYR A 239 9.41 -9.99 -0.19
CA TYR A 239 8.29 -10.39 0.66
C TYR A 239 8.44 -11.88 0.99
N SER A 240 8.58 -12.20 2.27
CA SER A 240 8.49 -13.58 2.79
C SER A 240 7.04 -13.85 3.18
N ILE A 241 6.43 -14.89 2.62
CA ILE A 241 5.03 -15.25 2.89
C ILE A 241 4.97 -16.06 4.19
N LEU A 242 4.65 -15.40 5.27
CA LEU A 242 4.63 -15.94 6.63
C LEU A 242 3.20 -15.85 7.19
N THR A 243 2.34 -16.77 6.78
CA THR A 243 0.91 -16.77 7.15
C THR A 243 0.67 -17.05 8.64
N ASP A 244 1.59 -17.79 9.29
CA ASP A 244 1.54 -18.02 10.73
C ASP A 244 2.02 -16.78 11.51
N PRO A 245 1.22 -16.24 12.47
CA PRO A 245 1.60 -15.05 13.23
C PRO A 245 2.88 -15.23 14.05
N THR A 246 3.09 -16.42 14.64
CA THR A 246 4.25 -16.71 15.48
C THR A 246 5.51 -16.73 14.64
N ALA A 247 5.46 -17.34 13.45
CA ALA A 247 6.58 -17.33 12.51
C ALA A 247 6.95 -15.91 12.07
N ARG A 248 5.96 -15.02 11.82
CA ARG A 248 6.23 -13.60 11.49
C ARG A 248 6.90 -12.85 12.64
N VAL A 249 6.38 -13.01 13.87
CA VAL A 249 6.97 -12.39 15.06
C VAL A 249 8.41 -12.87 15.27
N THR A 250 8.67 -14.16 15.13
CA THR A 250 10.02 -14.73 15.24
C THR A 250 10.95 -14.15 14.18
N ALA A 251 10.53 -14.12 12.91
CA ALA A 251 11.33 -13.58 11.81
C ALA A 251 11.69 -12.09 12.04
N GLN A 252 10.74 -11.31 12.56
CA GLN A 252 10.97 -9.90 12.89
C GLN A 252 11.96 -9.73 14.04
N GLN A 253 11.84 -10.54 15.10
CA GLN A 253 12.77 -10.48 16.26
C GLN A 253 14.19 -10.90 15.91
N GLU A 254 14.33 -11.90 15.04
CA GLU A 254 15.63 -12.40 14.56
C GLU A 254 16.26 -11.48 13.49
N GLY A 255 15.53 -10.46 13.00
CA GLY A 255 15.99 -9.57 11.95
C GLY A 255 15.98 -10.19 10.55
N SER A 256 15.31 -11.33 10.35
CA SER A 256 15.10 -11.93 9.04
C SER A 256 14.14 -11.10 8.18
N THR A 257 13.23 -10.34 8.83
CA THR A 257 12.39 -9.32 8.20
C THR A 257 12.65 -7.97 8.87
N LEU A 258 12.71 -6.91 8.06
CA LEU A 258 12.84 -5.53 8.53
C LEU A 258 11.47 -4.92 8.86
N VAL A 259 10.43 -5.38 8.16
CA VAL A 259 9.05 -4.95 8.30
C VAL A 259 8.14 -6.16 8.33
N MET A 260 7.11 -6.15 9.15
CA MET A 260 6.03 -7.13 9.10
C MET A 260 4.67 -6.43 9.19
N GLU A 261 3.68 -7.03 8.56
CA GLU A 261 2.28 -6.59 8.66
C GLU A 261 1.49 -7.46 9.64
N LEU A 262 0.32 -6.96 10.02
CA LEU A 262 -0.66 -7.68 10.84
C LEU A 262 -0.06 -8.16 12.18
N VAL A 263 0.49 -7.22 12.94
CA VAL A 263 0.93 -7.47 14.32
C VAL A 263 -0.27 -7.77 15.19
N THR A 264 -0.25 -8.91 15.88
CA THR A 264 -1.31 -9.27 16.83
C THR A 264 -1.14 -8.51 18.14
N ALA A 265 -2.24 -8.20 18.83
CA ALA A 265 -2.20 -7.39 20.04
C ALA A 265 -1.32 -8.00 21.16
N ASP A 266 -1.29 -9.33 21.25
CA ASP A 266 -0.46 -10.09 22.20
C ASP A 266 1.03 -10.10 21.86
N ALA A 267 1.40 -9.76 20.63
CA ALA A 267 2.80 -9.70 20.19
C ALA A 267 3.43 -8.30 20.33
N VAL A 268 2.63 -7.25 20.61
CA VAL A 268 3.12 -5.86 20.67
C VAL A 268 4.22 -5.70 21.69
N ASP A 269 3.96 -6.05 22.96
CA ASP A 269 4.94 -5.89 24.05
C ASP A 269 6.22 -6.70 23.80
N GLN A 270 6.09 -7.87 23.18
CA GLN A 270 7.20 -8.74 22.82
C GLN A 270 8.09 -8.11 21.74
N LEU A 271 7.48 -7.53 20.71
CA LEU A 271 8.21 -6.86 19.61
C LEU A 271 8.86 -5.57 20.07
N GLU A 272 8.16 -4.75 20.87
CA GLU A 272 8.73 -3.54 21.46
C GLU A 272 9.91 -3.85 22.38
N SER A 273 9.80 -4.90 23.21
CA SER A 273 10.90 -5.36 24.05
C SER A 273 12.11 -5.86 23.26
N ALA A 274 11.90 -6.33 22.04
CA ALA A 274 12.96 -6.69 21.10
C ALA A 274 13.54 -5.49 20.33
N GLY A 275 13.04 -4.27 20.59
CA GLY A 275 13.49 -3.04 19.94
C GLY A 275 12.79 -2.73 18.62
N CYS A 276 11.71 -3.45 18.27
CA CYS A 276 10.92 -3.14 17.11
C CYS A 276 10.02 -1.92 17.35
N LYS A 277 9.84 -1.09 16.33
CA LYS A 277 8.87 -0.01 16.34
C LYS A 277 7.51 -0.55 15.88
N ILE A 278 6.47 -0.29 16.67
CA ILE A 278 5.10 -0.56 16.27
C ILE A 278 4.51 0.72 15.65
N ASP A 279 3.96 0.60 14.46
CA ASP A 279 3.20 1.66 13.80
C ASP A 279 1.75 1.22 13.67
N ASN A 280 0.83 2.00 14.24
CA ASN A 280 -0.60 1.72 14.25
C ASN A 280 -1.35 2.87 13.57
N VAL A 281 -1.89 2.59 12.40
CA VAL A 281 -2.67 3.55 11.61
C VAL A 281 -4.15 3.17 11.63
N GLN A 282 -5.01 4.14 11.94
CA GLN A 282 -6.46 3.93 11.90
C GLN A 282 -6.90 3.66 10.46
N GLY A 283 -7.33 2.43 10.20
CA GLY A 283 -7.84 2.00 8.91
C GLY A 283 -9.37 2.09 8.82
N PHE A 284 -9.90 1.82 7.62
CA PHE A 284 -11.34 1.74 7.35
C PHE A 284 -11.93 0.34 7.59
N GLY A 285 -11.11 -0.63 7.99
CA GLY A 285 -11.55 -1.99 8.29
C GLY A 285 -12.43 -2.04 9.54
N THR A 286 -13.70 -2.45 9.40
CA THR A 286 -14.62 -2.60 10.51
C THR A 286 -14.89 -4.07 10.79
N ARG A 287 -14.72 -4.50 12.05
CA ARG A 287 -15.17 -5.81 12.52
C ARG A 287 -16.63 -5.70 12.93
N PHE A 288 -17.49 -6.59 12.43
CA PHE A 288 -18.92 -6.54 12.69
C PHE A 288 -19.56 -7.93 12.74
N ILE A 289 -20.75 -8.03 13.31
CA ILE A 289 -21.57 -9.23 13.30
C ILE A 289 -22.62 -9.08 12.22
N MET A 290 -22.70 -10.06 11.33
CA MET A 290 -23.73 -10.14 10.31
C MET A 290 -24.81 -11.14 10.72
N PHE A 291 -26.05 -10.68 10.83
CA PHE A 291 -27.18 -11.52 11.13
C PHE A 291 -27.89 -11.97 9.87
N ASN A 292 -28.18 -13.28 9.74
CA ASN A 292 -29.03 -13.78 8.67
C ASN A 292 -30.49 -13.49 9.02
N VAL A 293 -30.99 -12.32 8.66
CA VAL A 293 -32.33 -11.83 8.99
C VAL A 293 -33.46 -12.63 8.33
N ALA A 294 -33.17 -13.51 7.40
CA ALA A 294 -34.14 -14.42 6.80
C ALA A 294 -34.39 -15.68 7.63
N LYS A 295 -33.62 -15.91 8.71
CA LYS A 295 -33.74 -17.11 9.55
C LYS A 295 -34.05 -16.74 11.00
N GLU A 296 -34.89 -17.58 11.64
CA GLU A 296 -35.10 -17.52 13.09
C GLU A 296 -33.81 -17.88 13.85
N PRO A 297 -33.54 -17.28 15.02
CA PRO A 297 -34.34 -16.21 15.66
C PRO A 297 -33.94 -14.80 15.16
N TRP A 298 -33.06 -14.70 14.15
CA TRP A 298 -32.47 -13.44 13.68
C TRP A 298 -33.43 -12.56 12.87
N ASN A 299 -34.57 -13.09 12.44
CA ASN A 299 -35.67 -12.34 11.83
C ASN A 299 -36.34 -11.37 12.83
N ASP A 300 -36.28 -11.66 14.14
CA ASP A 300 -36.77 -10.73 15.17
C ASP A 300 -35.73 -9.64 15.49
N VAL A 301 -36.12 -8.38 15.29
CA VAL A 301 -35.27 -7.22 15.58
C VAL A 301 -34.85 -7.13 17.05
N LYS A 302 -35.73 -7.56 17.98
CA LYS A 302 -35.44 -7.51 19.44
C LYS A 302 -34.31 -8.48 19.81
N VAL A 303 -34.25 -9.64 19.15
CA VAL A 303 -33.16 -10.61 19.34
C VAL A 303 -31.83 -10.01 18.88
N ARG A 304 -31.79 -9.37 17.70
CA ARG A 304 -30.60 -8.69 17.22
C ARG A 304 -30.15 -7.55 18.14
N GLN A 305 -31.12 -6.74 18.60
CA GLN A 305 -30.83 -5.68 19.55
C GLN A 305 -30.32 -6.22 20.90
N ALA A 306 -30.89 -7.33 21.41
CA ALA A 306 -30.41 -7.95 22.63
C ALA A 306 -28.94 -8.38 22.54
N VAL A 307 -28.51 -8.96 21.40
CA VAL A 307 -27.11 -9.29 21.17
C VAL A 307 -26.25 -8.04 21.20
N MET A 308 -26.65 -6.97 20.50
CA MET A 308 -25.88 -5.72 20.46
C MET A 308 -25.76 -5.06 21.83
N TYR A 309 -26.83 -5.09 22.66
CA TYR A 309 -26.77 -4.59 24.03
C TYR A 309 -25.94 -5.45 25.01
N ALA A 310 -25.75 -6.73 24.68
CA ALA A 310 -24.91 -7.63 25.47
C ALA A 310 -23.40 -7.46 25.18
N LEU A 311 -23.03 -6.77 24.11
CA LEU A 311 -21.63 -6.55 23.72
C LEU A 311 -21.10 -5.27 24.37
N ASP A 312 -20.06 -5.43 25.16
CA ASP A 312 -19.24 -4.31 25.66
C ASP A 312 -18.07 -4.09 24.70
N THR A 313 -18.30 -3.28 23.67
CA THR A 313 -17.32 -3.05 22.61
C THR A 313 -16.07 -2.32 23.10
N GLU A 314 -16.21 -1.44 24.09
CA GLU A 314 -15.07 -0.73 24.67
C GLU A 314 -14.15 -1.66 25.46
N LYS A 315 -14.77 -2.59 26.23
CA LYS A 315 -14.02 -3.63 26.93
C LYS A 315 -13.38 -4.63 25.99
N MET A 316 -14.01 -4.94 24.86
CA MET A 316 -13.40 -5.77 23.81
C MET A 316 -12.17 -5.07 23.21
N VAL A 317 -12.27 -3.78 22.91
CA VAL A 317 -11.14 -2.98 22.38
C VAL A 317 -9.99 -2.97 23.39
N SER A 318 -10.25 -2.67 24.66
CA SER A 318 -9.19 -2.58 25.66
C SER A 318 -8.53 -3.93 25.96
N ASN A 319 -9.32 -5.01 26.07
CA ASN A 319 -8.80 -6.31 26.54
C ASN A 319 -8.31 -7.20 25.39
N THR A 320 -9.01 -7.19 24.23
CA THR A 320 -8.68 -8.10 23.12
C THR A 320 -7.75 -7.46 22.10
N PHE A 321 -7.87 -6.16 21.91
CA PHE A 321 -7.07 -5.43 20.93
C PHE A 321 -5.99 -4.53 21.56
N ALA A 322 -5.76 -4.65 22.89
CA ALA A 322 -4.75 -3.84 23.60
C ALA A 322 -4.85 -2.32 23.31
N GLY A 323 -6.06 -1.81 23.04
CA GLY A 323 -6.24 -0.41 22.66
C GLY A 323 -5.88 -0.06 21.20
N LEU A 324 -5.47 -1.03 20.39
CA LEU A 324 -5.07 -0.83 18.99
C LEU A 324 -6.26 -0.73 18.01
N ALA A 325 -7.47 -0.60 18.50
CA ALA A 325 -8.68 -0.43 17.72
C ALA A 325 -9.57 0.67 18.33
N THR A 326 -10.56 1.12 17.60
CA THR A 326 -11.56 2.08 18.07
C THR A 326 -12.94 1.43 18.08
N ALA A 327 -13.72 1.62 19.14
CA ALA A 327 -15.08 1.13 19.20
C ALA A 327 -15.93 1.81 18.11
N ALA A 328 -16.50 1.01 17.22
CA ALA A 328 -17.33 1.52 16.13
C ALA A 328 -18.75 1.84 16.62
N SER A 329 -19.24 3.03 16.28
CA SER A 329 -20.62 3.44 16.55
C SER A 329 -21.57 3.19 15.37
N CYS A 330 -21.03 2.95 14.19
CA CYS A 330 -21.78 2.63 12.97
C CYS A 330 -20.90 1.85 11.99
N TYR A 331 -21.49 1.42 10.88
CA TYR A 331 -20.77 0.67 9.83
C TYR A 331 -19.69 1.49 9.12
N LEU A 332 -19.89 2.79 9.00
CA LEU A 332 -18.92 3.68 8.37
C LEU A 332 -17.90 4.18 9.41
N PRO A 333 -16.61 4.15 9.10
CA PRO A 333 -15.61 4.73 9.99
C PRO A 333 -15.81 6.24 10.12
N LYS A 334 -15.36 6.79 11.23
CA LYS A 334 -15.27 8.25 11.39
C LYS A 334 -14.13 8.73 10.50
N SER A 335 -14.42 9.72 9.66
CA SER A 335 -13.43 10.45 8.86
C SER A 335 -12.63 11.41 9.72
#